data_151a8c7472b5ffffe9a07e709c5d4286
#
_entry.id   151a8c7472b5ffffe9a07e709c5d4286
#
_cell.length_a   1.000
_cell.length_b   1.000
_cell.length_c   1.000
_cell.angle_alpha   90.00
_cell.angle_beta   90.00
_cell.angle_gamma   90.00
#
_symmetry.space_group_name_H-M   'P 1'
#
loop_
_entity.id
_entity.type
_entity.pdbx_description
1 polymer ?
#
loop_
_entity_poly.entity_id
_entity_poly.type
_entity_poly.pdbx_seq_one_letter_code
_entity_poly.pdbx_strand_id
1 'polypeptide(L)'
;EVIHENEMWGFYYKPDVYRNGIQGGSSPYDVTKPSNEVNIDPYGHKSDEFQPRAAFEDKFTSAMAFCQKQFDGCHANYKKQKAGGIGCVTPDRFPVFDQYRENVYIIADANHGYKMAGIGDLVSDEVLGNKSEILEPFRFSRYAEGKLHPVSNSPFPWS
;
A
#
# COMPACT_ATOMS: atom_id res chain seq x y z
N GLU A 1 -22.74 -8.10 10.51
CA GLU A 1 -22.18 -8.36 9.18
C GLU A 1 -21.43 -7.12 8.74
N VAL A 2 -20.11 -7.23 8.56
CA VAL A 2 -19.23 -6.07 8.34
C VAL A 2 -19.02 -5.80 6.84
N ILE A 3 -19.45 -6.72 6.00
CA ILE A 3 -19.35 -6.59 4.55
C ILE A 3 -20.69 -6.17 3.99
N HIS A 4 -20.73 -5.00 3.40
CA HIS A 4 -21.90 -4.46 2.72
C HIS A 4 -21.78 -4.70 1.21
N GLU A 5 -22.82 -5.22 0.60
CA GLU A 5 -22.86 -5.56 -0.83
C GLU A 5 -22.57 -4.37 -1.76
N ASN A 6 -22.80 -3.14 -1.27
CA ASN A 6 -22.59 -1.92 -2.03
C ASN A 6 -21.26 -1.22 -1.75
N GLU A 7 -20.44 -1.76 -0.87
CA GLU A 7 -19.12 -1.21 -0.58
C GLU A 7 -18.04 -2.02 -1.30
N MET A 8 -17.15 -1.30 -1.93
CA MET A 8 -15.98 -1.91 -2.53
C MET A 8 -15.01 -2.32 -1.45
N TRP A 9 -14.69 -3.59 -1.38
CA TRP A 9 -13.77 -4.16 -0.41
C TRP A 9 -12.88 -5.21 -1.05
N GLY A 10 -11.78 -5.49 -0.38
CA GLY A 10 -10.87 -6.55 -0.77
C GLY A 10 -9.97 -6.96 0.35
N PHE A 11 -9.38 -8.12 0.22
CA PHE A 11 -8.38 -8.60 1.16
C PHE A 11 -7.32 -9.41 0.43
N TYR A 12 -6.19 -9.54 1.07
CA TYR A 12 -5.13 -10.45 0.65
C TYR A 12 -4.56 -11.14 1.87
N TYR A 13 -4.04 -12.31 1.70
CA TYR A 13 -3.32 -13.03 2.74
C TYR A 13 -2.21 -13.90 2.17
N LYS A 14 -1.30 -14.26 3.05
CA LYS A 14 -0.26 -15.24 2.77
C LYS A 14 -0.06 -16.15 3.99
N PRO A 15 0.43 -17.38 3.79
CA PRO A 15 0.84 -18.23 4.91
C PRO A 15 1.94 -17.55 5.74
N ASP A 16 1.84 -17.70 7.05
CA ASP A 16 2.90 -17.34 8.00
C ASP A 16 3.38 -18.59 8.72
N VAL A 17 4.41 -19.19 8.17
CA VAL A 17 4.95 -20.48 8.67
C VAL A 17 5.52 -20.32 10.09
N TYR A 18 6.10 -19.18 10.41
CA TYR A 18 6.69 -18.92 11.71
C TYR A 18 5.66 -18.83 12.84
N ARG A 19 4.43 -18.41 12.50
CA ARG A 19 3.34 -18.26 13.45
C ARG A 19 2.28 -19.35 13.32
N ASN A 20 2.52 -20.33 12.45
CA ASN A 20 1.56 -21.38 12.14
C ASN A 20 0.16 -20.81 11.85
N GLY A 21 0.10 -19.88 10.92
CA GLY A 21 -1.13 -19.17 10.60
C GLY A 21 -1.07 -18.48 9.26
N ILE A 22 -1.84 -17.44 9.14
CA ILE A 22 -1.87 -16.54 7.99
C ILE A 22 -1.76 -15.09 8.45
N GLN A 23 -1.23 -14.25 7.58
CA GLN A 23 -1.20 -12.80 7.76
C GLN A 23 -1.64 -12.11 6.47
N GLY A 24 -2.24 -10.96 6.58
CA GLY A 24 -2.72 -10.24 5.42
C GLY A 24 -3.23 -8.83 5.74
N GLY A 25 -3.95 -8.28 4.81
CA GLY A 25 -4.56 -6.97 4.93
C GLY A 25 -5.90 -6.90 4.22
N SER A 26 -6.66 -5.86 4.49
CA SER A 26 -7.95 -5.59 3.86
C SER A 26 -8.11 -4.12 3.49
N SER A 27 -8.96 -3.86 2.52
CA SER A 27 -9.39 -2.54 2.06
C SER A 27 -10.90 -2.39 2.21
N PRO A 28 -11.43 -1.17 2.30
CA PRO A 28 -10.74 0.12 2.38
C PRO A 28 -9.98 0.31 3.69
N TYR A 29 -8.99 1.19 3.66
CA TYR A 29 -8.22 1.55 4.84
C TYR A 29 -9.00 2.54 5.72
N ASP A 30 -8.94 2.34 7.03
CA ASP A 30 -9.68 3.18 7.98
C ASP A 30 -9.07 4.58 8.21
N VAL A 31 -7.86 4.81 7.69
CA VAL A 31 -7.13 6.04 7.97
C VAL A 31 -6.90 6.82 6.69
N THR A 32 -7.65 7.91 6.57
CA THR A 32 -7.47 8.94 5.55
C THR A 32 -7.10 10.26 6.23
N LYS A 33 -5.96 10.29 6.89
CA LYS A 33 -5.45 11.54 7.46
C LYS A 33 -4.46 12.19 6.52
N PRO A 34 -4.43 13.52 6.42
CA PRO A 34 -3.33 14.22 5.79
C PRO A 34 -2.00 13.82 6.41
N SER A 35 -0.95 13.75 5.61
CA SER A 35 0.37 13.28 6.07
C SER A 35 0.95 14.09 7.24
N ASN A 36 0.58 15.37 7.35
CA ASN A 36 1.00 16.24 8.44
C ASN A 36 0.25 16.01 9.76
N GLU A 37 -0.82 15.22 9.74
CA GLU A 37 -1.61 14.86 10.93
C GLU A 37 -1.28 13.43 11.41
N VAL A 38 -0.46 12.72 10.69
CA VAL A 38 -0.04 11.37 11.05
C VAL A 38 1.27 11.44 11.83
N ASN A 39 1.23 10.95 13.04
CA ASN A 39 2.44 10.82 13.85
C ASN A 39 3.23 9.59 13.38
N ILE A 40 4.23 9.83 12.55
CA ILE A 40 5.08 8.77 12.00
C ILE A 40 6.24 8.53 12.97
N ASP A 41 6.20 7.44 13.67
CA ASP A 41 7.37 6.90 14.35
C ASP A 41 7.91 5.69 13.57
N PRO A 42 8.88 5.90 12.66
CA PRO A 42 9.42 4.82 11.84
C PRO A 42 10.17 3.76 12.65
N TYR A 43 10.50 4.06 13.90
CA TYR A 43 11.25 3.18 14.79
C TYR A 43 10.41 2.64 15.95
N GLY A 44 9.21 3.16 16.15
CA GLY A 44 8.38 2.89 17.31
C GLY A 44 7.19 1.99 17.03
N HIS A 45 7.15 0.85 17.67
CA HIS A 45 5.94 0.02 17.73
C HIS A 45 4.89 0.58 18.71
N LYS A 46 5.06 1.82 19.16
CA LYS A 46 4.20 2.47 20.14
C LYS A 46 3.18 3.42 19.52
N SER A 47 3.35 3.75 18.25
CA SER A 47 2.40 4.59 17.53
C SER A 47 1.08 3.85 17.32
N ASP A 48 -0.02 4.52 17.52
CA ASP A 48 -1.37 3.96 17.31
C ASP A 48 -1.60 3.53 15.86
N GLU A 49 -0.87 4.12 14.91
CA GLU A 49 -0.91 3.76 13.49
C GLU A 49 -0.39 2.35 13.22
N PHE A 50 0.45 1.80 14.10
CA PHE A 50 0.93 0.42 14.02
C PHE A 50 0.02 -0.60 14.75
N GLN A 51 -1.09 -0.15 15.29
CA GLN A 51 -2.03 -1.01 16.00
C GLN A 51 -3.20 -1.35 15.10
N PRO A 52 -3.43 -2.64 14.76
CA PRO A 52 -4.67 -3.04 14.10
C PRO A 52 -5.87 -2.66 14.97
N ARG A 53 -6.84 -2.01 14.35
CA ARG A 53 -8.09 -1.59 15.00
C ARG A 53 -9.12 -2.71 14.95
N ALA A 54 -10.14 -2.65 15.81
CA ALA A 54 -11.25 -3.61 15.78
C ALA A 54 -11.95 -3.64 14.42
N ALA A 55 -12.14 -2.48 13.80
CA ALA A 55 -12.73 -2.40 12.45
C ALA A 55 -11.92 -3.15 11.39
N PHE A 56 -10.59 -3.14 11.49
CA PHE A 56 -9.74 -3.94 10.60
C PHE A 56 -9.90 -5.44 10.86
N GLU A 57 -9.91 -5.84 12.13
CA GLU A 57 -10.09 -7.24 12.54
C GLU A 57 -11.40 -7.80 11.99
N ASP A 58 -12.49 -7.08 12.22
CA ASP A 58 -13.83 -7.47 11.77
C ASP A 58 -13.90 -7.57 10.24
N LYS A 59 -13.39 -6.57 9.54
CA LYS A 59 -13.40 -6.54 8.08
C LYS A 59 -12.54 -7.66 7.48
N PHE A 60 -11.33 -7.85 7.97
CA PHE A 60 -10.41 -8.86 7.46
C PHE A 60 -10.96 -10.28 7.66
N THR A 61 -11.40 -10.60 8.87
CA THR A 61 -11.92 -11.93 9.18
C THR A 61 -13.25 -12.21 8.50
N SER A 62 -14.13 -11.21 8.38
CA SER A 62 -15.41 -11.35 7.65
C SER A 62 -15.19 -11.54 6.16
N ALA A 63 -14.27 -10.79 5.55
CA ALA A 63 -13.94 -10.95 4.14
C ALA A 63 -13.36 -12.34 3.83
N MET A 64 -12.49 -12.83 4.69
CA MET A 64 -11.93 -14.17 4.56
C MET A 64 -13.01 -15.25 4.63
N ALA A 65 -13.88 -15.18 5.64
CA ALA A 65 -14.97 -16.14 5.83
C ALA A 65 -15.97 -16.08 4.65
N PHE A 66 -16.28 -14.88 4.18
CA PHE A 66 -17.17 -14.70 3.02
C PHE A 66 -16.61 -15.34 1.74
N CYS A 67 -15.33 -15.13 1.47
CA CYS A 67 -14.71 -15.62 0.24
C CYS A 67 -14.33 -17.10 0.29
N GLN A 68 -14.00 -17.61 1.47
CA GLN A 68 -13.46 -18.97 1.60
C GLN A 68 -14.03 -19.66 2.84
N LYS A 69 -14.92 -20.60 2.60
CA LYS A 69 -15.65 -21.33 3.63
C LYS A 69 -14.76 -21.97 4.70
N GLN A 70 -13.51 -22.30 4.36
CA GLN A 70 -12.55 -22.85 5.33
C GLN A 70 -12.19 -21.87 6.45
N PHE A 71 -12.50 -20.58 6.29
CA PHE A 71 -12.26 -19.54 7.29
C PHE A 71 -13.51 -19.17 8.09
N ASP A 72 -14.60 -19.94 7.98
CA ASP A 72 -15.77 -19.73 8.82
C ASP A 72 -15.37 -19.77 10.30
N GLY A 73 -15.78 -18.75 11.06
CA GLY A 73 -15.42 -18.62 12.47
C GLY A 73 -13.98 -18.19 12.77
N CYS A 74 -13.19 -17.84 11.76
CA CYS A 74 -11.78 -17.48 11.94
C CYS A 74 -11.55 -16.27 12.85
N HIS A 75 -12.57 -15.44 13.07
CA HIS A 75 -12.50 -14.31 14.00
C HIS A 75 -12.07 -14.76 15.42
N ALA A 76 -12.55 -15.91 15.89
CA ALA A 76 -12.16 -16.46 17.18
C ALA A 76 -10.67 -16.81 17.28
N ASN A 77 -10.00 -16.98 16.15
CA ASN A 77 -8.59 -17.33 16.07
C ASN A 77 -7.70 -16.12 15.77
N TYR A 78 -8.28 -14.93 15.64
CA TYR A 78 -7.51 -13.71 15.36
C TYR A 78 -6.54 -13.41 16.50
N LYS A 79 -5.30 -13.23 16.13
CA LYS A 79 -4.25 -12.84 17.07
C LYS A 79 -3.83 -11.41 16.76
N LYS A 80 -4.27 -10.49 17.61
CA LYS A 80 -3.85 -9.09 17.51
C LYS A 80 -2.35 -9.01 17.75
N GLN A 81 -1.60 -8.78 16.70
CA GLN A 81 -0.18 -8.49 16.79
C GLN A 81 0.06 -7.06 16.35
N LYS A 82 1.07 -6.45 16.93
CA LYS A 82 1.56 -5.17 16.44
C LYS A 82 2.08 -5.39 15.03
N ALA A 83 1.27 -5.03 14.10
CA ALA A 83 1.57 -5.12 12.69
C ALA A 83 0.90 -3.94 12.01
N GLY A 84 1.58 -3.36 11.10
CA GLY A 84 1.06 -2.23 10.39
C GLY A 84 2.22 -1.40 9.89
N GLY A 85 1.88 -0.32 9.31
CA GLY A 85 2.79 0.63 8.73
C GLY A 85 1.97 1.69 8.03
N ILE A 86 2.64 2.73 7.63
CA ILE A 86 2.02 3.80 6.87
C ILE A 86 2.39 3.59 5.41
N GLY A 87 1.38 3.38 4.58
CA GLY A 87 1.52 3.43 3.13
C GLY A 87 1.47 4.87 2.66
N CYS A 88 2.54 5.34 2.04
CA CYS A 88 2.53 6.64 1.37
C CYS A 88 2.04 6.48 -0.06
N VAL A 89 1.05 7.27 -0.41
CA VAL A 89 0.47 7.24 -1.75
C VAL A 89 0.64 8.62 -2.40
N THR A 90 1.14 8.63 -3.62
CA THR A 90 1.27 9.86 -4.42
C THR A 90 -0.11 10.39 -4.84
N PRO A 91 -0.25 11.69 -5.19
CA PRO A 91 -1.53 12.28 -5.57
C PRO A 91 -2.28 11.57 -6.68
N ASP A 92 -1.56 11.02 -7.65
CA ASP A 92 -2.11 10.29 -8.79
C ASP A 92 -2.01 8.76 -8.64
N ARG A 93 -1.51 8.29 -7.49
CA ARG A 93 -1.29 6.88 -7.18
C ARG A 93 -0.28 6.16 -8.10
N PHE A 94 0.50 6.91 -8.84
CA PHE A 94 1.61 6.38 -9.64
C PHE A 94 2.95 6.69 -9.01
N PRO A 95 3.95 5.83 -9.20
CA PRO A 95 5.26 6.03 -8.59
C PRO A 95 5.97 7.29 -9.10
N VAL A 96 6.99 7.69 -8.38
CA VAL A 96 7.93 8.75 -8.78
C VAL A 96 9.32 8.15 -8.91
N PHE A 97 9.97 8.42 -10.02
CA PHE A 97 11.37 8.13 -10.28
C PHE A 97 12.02 9.41 -10.77
N ASP A 98 12.84 10.05 -9.95
CA ASP A 98 13.41 11.35 -10.31
C ASP A 98 14.68 11.68 -9.53
N GLN A 99 15.55 12.40 -10.16
CA GLN A 99 16.62 13.10 -9.47
C GLN A 99 16.08 14.39 -8.85
N TYR A 100 15.71 14.33 -7.60
CA TYR A 100 15.08 15.44 -6.88
C TYR A 100 16.02 16.60 -6.59
N ARG A 101 17.27 16.30 -6.31
CA ARG A 101 18.36 17.25 -6.06
C ARG A 101 19.67 16.65 -6.55
N GLU A 102 20.71 17.46 -6.58
CA GLU A 102 22.05 16.97 -6.79
C GLU A 102 22.37 15.83 -5.81
N ASN A 103 22.81 14.70 -6.33
CA ASN A 103 23.12 13.48 -5.57
C ASN A 103 21.95 12.85 -4.78
N VAL A 104 20.70 13.20 -5.09
CA VAL A 104 19.51 12.62 -4.47
C VAL A 104 18.56 12.11 -5.54
N TYR A 105 18.46 10.80 -5.68
CA TYR A 105 17.48 10.15 -6.52
C TYR A 105 16.33 9.61 -5.66
N ILE A 106 15.08 9.84 -6.07
CA ILE A 106 13.89 9.39 -5.36
C ILE A 106 13.24 8.24 -6.11
N ILE A 107 12.90 7.20 -5.36
CA ILE A 107 12.04 6.10 -5.76
C ILE A 107 10.88 6.11 -4.78
N ALA A 108 9.73 6.66 -5.18
CA ALA A 108 8.52 6.63 -4.37
C ALA A 108 7.51 5.72 -5.05
N ASP A 109 7.27 4.56 -4.46
CA ASP A 109 6.56 3.47 -5.13
C ASP A 109 5.04 3.60 -5.16
N ALA A 110 4.46 4.51 -4.38
CA ALA A 110 3.01 4.68 -4.28
C ALA A 110 2.25 3.36 -4.07
N ASN A 111 2.83 2.42 -3.31
CA ASN A 111 2.32 1.09 -3.04
C ASN A 111 2.30 0.15 -4.26
N HIS A 112 3.22 0.34 -5.19
CA HIS A 112 3.37 -0.50 -6.39
C HIS A 112 4.62 -1.40 -6.39
N GLY A 113 5.26 -1.60 -5.24
CA GLY A 113 6.53 -2.32 -5.12
C GLY A 113 6.62 -3.63 -5.89
N TYR A 114 5.55 -4.42 -5.90
CA TYR A 114 5.52 -5.69 -6.65
C TYR A 114 5.51 -5.52 -8.16
N LYS A 115 4.96 -4.41 -8.65
CA LYS A 115 4.88 -4.10 -10.07
C LYS A 115 6.19 -3.51 -10.60
N MET A 116 7.13 -3.19 -9.71
CA MET A 116 8.36 -2.47 -10.03
C MET A 116 9.62 -3.36 -10.02
N ALA A 117 9.47 -4.68 -10.11
CA ALA A 117 10.60 -5.59 -10.02
C ALA A 117 11.71 -5.32 -11.06
N GLY A 118 11.37 -4.82 -12.24
CA GLY A 118 12.32 -4.46 -13.28
C GLY A 118 12.84 -3.01 -13.24
N ILE A 119 12.32 -2.19 -12.33
CA ILE A 119 12.69 -0.76 -12.27
C ILE A 119 14.13 -0.54 -11.81
N GLY A 120 14.67 -1.46 -11.03
CA GLY A 120 16.03 -1.35 -10.51
C GLY A 120 17.08 -1.13 -11.60
N ASP A 121 16.99 -1.83 -12.73
CA ASP A 121 17.91 -1.67 -13.86
C ASP A 121 17.78 -0.27 -14.48
N LEU A 122 16.54 0.18 -14.74
CA LEU A 122 16.29 1.50 -15.33
C LEU A 122 16.77 2.64 -14.43
N VAL A 123 16.54 2.52 -13.13
CA VAL A 123 17.02 3.52 -12.16
C VAL A 123 18.53 3.50 -12.05
N SER A 124 19.15 2.32 -12.08
CA SER A 124 20.61 2.20 -12.07
C SER A 124 21.24 2.89 -13.28
N ASP A 125 20.67 2.70 -14.47
CA ASP A 125 21.09 3.38 -15.69
C ASP A 125 20.98 4.90 -15.55
N GLU A 126 19.88 5.40 -14.99
CA GLU A 126 19.70 6.86 -14.79
C GLU A 126 20.69 7.43 -13.77
N VAL A 127 20.97 6.73 -12.69
CA VAL A 127 21.99 7.14 -11.71
C VAL A 127 23.38 7.20 -12.36
N LEU A 128 23.63 6.35 -13.36
CA LEU A 128 24.87 6.36 -14.14
C LEU A 128 24.87 7.38 -15.28
N GLY A 129 23.80 8.17 -15.44
CA GLY A 129 23.70 9.24 -16.41
C GLY A 129 22.97 8.89 -17.71
N ASN A 130 22.41 7.69 -17.83
CA ASN A 130 21.63 7.26 -18.99
C ASN A 130 20.14 7.50 -18.72
N LYS A 131 19.52 8.41 -19.46
CA LYS A 131 18.09 8.69 -19.28
C LYS A 131 17.21 7.56 -19.80
N SER A 132 16.20 7.20 -19.05
CA SER A 132 15.20 6.22 -19.44
C SER A 132 13.91 6.90 -19.92
N GLU A 133 13.53 6.65 -21.18
CA GLU A 133 12.25 7.12 -21.72
C GLU A 133 11.05 6.49 -20.99
N ILE A 134 11.21 5.29 -20.46
CA ILE A 134 10.17 4.57 -19.70
C ILE A 134 9.86 5.28 -18.38
N LEU A 135 10.88 5.86 -17.74
CA LEU A 135 10.73 6.55 -16.47
C LEU A 135 10.32 8.03 -16.63
N GLU A 136 10.41 8.57 -17.84
CA GLU A 136 10.09 9.98 -18.08
C GLU A 136 8.67 10.40 -17.65
N PRO A 137 7.61 9.62 -17.89
CA PRO A 137 6.27 9.96 -17.44
C PRO A 137 6.10 10.03 -15.91
N PHE A 138 7.05 9.51 -15.15
CA PHE A 138 6.98 9.40 -13.70
C PHE A 138 7.79 10.46 -12.95
N ARG A 139 8.18 11.52 -13.63
CA ARG A 139 8.93 12.64 -13.01
C ARG A 139 8.08 13.44 -12.04
N PHE A 140 8.76 14.04 -11.09
CA PHE A 140 8.14 14.89 -10.07
C PHE A 140 7.46 16.12 -10.69
N SER A 141 8.02 16.62 -11.82
CA SER A 141 7.52 17.77 -12.54
C SER A 141 6.06 17.63 -12.98
N ARG A 142 5.57 16.41 -13.19
CA ARG A 142 4.17 16.17 -13.58
C ARG A 142 3.15 16.78 -12.62
N TYR A 143 3.48 16.87 -11.34
CA TYR A 143 2.58 17.49 -10.35
C TYR A 143 2.48 19.02 -10.55
N ALA A 144 3.59 19.68 -10.76
CA ALA A 144 3.62 21.11 -11.02
C ALA A 144 2.98 21.46 -12.36
N GLU A 145 3.10 20.59 -13.36
CA GLU A 145 2.57 20.76 -14.70
C GLU A 145 1.10 20.32 -14.83
N GLY A 146 0.53 19.74 -13.79
CA GLY A 146 -0.84 19.20 -13.83
C GLY A 146 -1.01 17.97 -14.75
N LYS A 147 0.10 17.32 -15.12
CA LYS A 147 0.11 16.13 -16.00
C LYS A 147 0.01 14.84 -15.18
N LEU A 148 -1.02 14.74 -14.36
CA LEU A 148 -1.25 13.56 -13.55
C LEU A 148 -1.62 12.37 -14.43
N HIS A 149 -1.19 11.18 -14.02
CA HIS A 149 -1.67 9.97 -14.65
C HIS A 149 -3.17 9.82 -14.47
N PRO A 150 -3.88 9.27 -15.46
CA PRO A 150 -5.31 9.04 -15.34
C PRO A 150 -5.55 8.05 -14.18
N VAL A 151 -6.56 8.35 -13.37
CA VAL A 151 -7.02 7.42 -12.35
C VAL A 151 -7.45 6.13 -13.05
N SER A 152 -7.04 5.00 -12.54
CA SER A 152 -7.45 3.70 -13.06
C SER A 152 -8.98 3.62 -13.11
N ASN A 153 -9.53 3.18 -14.24
CA ASN A 153 -10.96 2.86 -14.36
C ASN A 153 -11.32 1.54 -13.68
N SER A 154 -10.35 0.90 -13.05
CA SER A 154 -10.60 -0.28 -12.23
C SER A 154 -11.49 0.09 -11.05
N PRO A 155 -12.51 -0.71 -10.75
CA PRO A 155 -13.30 -0.52 -9.55
C PRO A 155 -12.46 -0.75 -8.27
N PHE A 156 -11.26 -1.26 -8.40
CA PHE A 156 -10.39 -1.56 -7.26
C PHE A 156 -9.39 -0.42 -7.03
N PRO A 157 -9.36 0.17 -5.83
CA PRO A 157 -8.50 1.32 -5.53
C PRO A 157 -7.00 1.00 -5.53
N TRP A 158 -6.64 -0.26 -5.65
CA TRP A 158 -5.24 -0.73 -5.65
C TRP A 158 -4.75 -1.21 -7.03
N SER A 159 -5.54 -1.07 -8.06
CA SER A 159 -5.18 -1.55 -9.41
C SER A 159 -4.64 -0.45 -10.30
#